data_d8cf5cd7f3addb231c0feed7e7fef47f
#
_entry.id   d8cf5cd7f3addb231c0feed7e7fef47f
#
_cell.length_a   1.000
_cell.length_b   1.000
_cell.length_c   1.000
_cell.angle_alpha   90.00
_cell.angle_beta   90.00
_cell.angle_gamma   90.00
#
_symmetry.space_group_name_H-M   'P 1'
#
loop_
_entity.id
_entity.type
_entity.pdbx_description
1 polymer ?
#
loop_
_entity_poly.entity_id
_entity_poly.type
_entity_poly.pdbx_seq_one_letter_code
_entity_poly.pdbx_strand_id
1 'polypeptide(L)'
;WGYLDEVISATQTVYEQNNHVVALSDPLKELENQLNQIKMSVLLSKQAAKQAEDKKNEIIMYLAHDIRTPLTTVIGYLSLLHETPDMPEKQKEKYVKVALDKADRLEKLINELFEITKYNAHTVVLKREIVDLHCLIAQVIDEIYPTLSANGNTAVFTADDDLSINGDPEKLARVFSNLLKNAAAYSYPQTEISISAKRSDRNIQITFENHGKTIAPEQLDSIFEKFSRLDEARLSDTGGAGLGLSISEEIIHLHGGTITASSE
;
A
#
# COMPACT_ATOMS: atom_id res chain seq x y z
N TRP A 1 22.66 11.99 -51.60
CA TRP A 1 21.62 11.00 -51.29
C TRP A 1 22.08 9.99 -50.21
N GLY A 2 23.34 9.56 -50.21
CA GLY A 2 23.85 8.55 -49.26
C GLY A 2 23.63 8.87 -47.77
N TYR A 3 23.80 10.11 -47.37
CA TYR A 3 23.56 10.52 -45.96
C TYR A 3 22.06 10.49 -45.59
N LEU A 4 21.16 10.72 -46.54
CA LEU A 4 19.71 10.66 -46.28
C LEU A 4 19.26 9.22 -46.03
N ASP A 5 19.75 8.29 -46.85
CA ASP A 5 19.44 6.87 -46.70
C ASP A 5 20.01 6.30 -45.36
N GLU A 6 21.19 6.76 -44.97
CA GLU A 6 21.83 6.42 -43.69
C GLU A 6 20.98 6.88 -42.50
N VAL A 7 20.49 8.13 -42.51
CA VAL A 7 19.62 8.68 -41.48
C VAL A 7 18.26 7.99 -41.43
N ILE A 8 17.66 7.65 -42.58
CA ILE A 8 16.40 6.92 -42.63
C ILE A 8 16.56 5.53 -42.00
N SER A 9 17.61 4.81 -42.35
CA SER A 9 17.92 3.49 -41.77
C SER A 9 18.17 3.58 -40.26
N ALA A 10 18.90 4.60 -39.81
CA ALA A 10 19.16 4.85 -38.40
C ALA A 10 17.89 5.12 -37.60
N THR A 11 16.93 5.88 -38.15
CA THR A 11 15.65 6.14 -37.46
C THR A 11 14.82 4.86 -37.32
N GLN A 12 14.86 3.92 -38.26
CA GLN A 12 14.22 2.61 -38.13
C GLN A 12 14.86 1.80 -37.00
N THR A 13 16.18 1.82 -36.88
CA THR A 13 16.91 1.13 -35.82
C THR A 13 16.60 1.64 -34.42
N VAL A 14 16.17 2.89 -34.25
CA VAL A 14 15.74 3.46 -32.96
C VAL A 14 14.48 2.75 -32.43
N TYR A 15 13.56 2.34 -33.31
CA TYR A 15 12.30 1.66 -32.93
C TYR A 15 12.44 0.15 -32.79
N GLU A 16 13.51 -0.45 -33.29
CA GLU A 16 13.77 -1.87 -33.17
C GLU A 16 14.17 -2.26 -31.74
N GLN A 17 13.64 -3.39 -31.28
CA GLN A 17 13.89 -3.90 -29.93
C GLN A 17 15.23 -4.65 -29.78
N ASN A 18 16.21 -4.32 -30.63
CA ASN A 18 17.53 -4.91 -30.56
C ASN A 18 18.53 -3.99 -29.85
N ASN A 19 19.59 -4.59 -29.31
CA ASN A 19 20.67 -3.87 -28.64
C ASN A 19 21.68 -3.21 -29.60
N HIS A 20 21.38 -3.16 -30.92
CA HIS A 20 22.28 -2.54 -31.88
C HIS A 20 22.31 -1.04 -31.70
N VAL A 21 23.49 -0.51 -31.48
CA VAL A 21 23.75 0.92 -31.41
C VAL A 21 23.62 1.50 -32.80
N VAL A 22 22.96 2.66 -32.95
CA VAL A 22 22.97 3.42 -34.21
C VAL A 22 24.39 3.86 -34.49
N ALA A 23 24.92 3.54 -35.67
CA ALA A 23 26.22 3.97 -36.13
C ALA A 23 26.03 4.75 -37.44
N LEU A 24 26.59 5.97 -37.50
CA LEU A 24 26.55 6.87 -38.64
C LEU A 24 27.96 7.27 -39.05
N SER A 25 28.12 7.79 -40.27
CA SER A 25 29.40 8.32 -40.75
C SER A 25 29.84 9.54 -39.97
N ASP A 26 31.15 9.82 -39.94
CA ASP A 26 31.79 10.91 -39.15
C ASP A 26 31.09 12.28 -39.25
N PRO A 27 30.61 12.76 -40.41
CA PRO A 27 29.89 14.03 -40.49
C PRO A 27 28.55 14.06 -39.73
N LEU A 28 28.00 12.89 -39.38
CA LEU A 28 26.71 12.74 -38.69
C LEU A 28 26.83 12.27 -37.24
N LYS A 29 28.02 12.37 -36.65
CA LYS A 29 28.34 11.88 -35.30
C LYS A 29 27.47 12.51 -34.20
N GLU A 30 27.16 13.78 -34.33
CA GLU A 30 26.27 14.48 -33.40
C GLU A 30 24.83 13.89 -33.46
N LEU A 31 24.34 13.59 -34.67
CA LEU A 31 23.05 12.97 -34.88
C LEU A 31 23.02 11.52 -34.35
N GLU A 32 24.13 10.78 -34.52
CA GLU A 32 24.30 9.44 -33.94
C GLU A 32 24.11 9.46 -32.42
N ASN A 33 24.76 10.41 -31.72
CA ASN A 33 24.65 10.56 -30.27
C ASN A 33 23.21 10.86 -29.85
N GLN A 34 22.54 11.77 -30.52
CA GLN A 34 21.14 12.11 -30.25
C GLN A 34 20.19 10.93 -30.49
N LEU A 35 20.34 10.20 -31.60
CA LEU A 35 19.54 9.01 -31.89
C LEU A 35 19.75 7.90 -30.87
N ASN A 36 20.98 7.68 -30.41
CA ASN A 36 21.28 6.71 -29.38
C ASN A 36 20.69 7.10 -28.01
N GLN A 37 20.70 8.39 -27.65
CA GLN A 37 20.03 8.89 -26.45
C GLN A 37 18.51 8.69 -26.52
N ILE A 38 17.89 9.00 -27.66
CA ILE A 38 16.44 8.76 -27.89
C ILE A 38 16.14 7.26 -27.77
N LYS A 39 16.94 6.41 -28.42
CA LYS A 39 16.79 4.95 -28.35
C LYS A 39 16.83 4.45 -26.91
N MET A 40 17.81 4.90 -26.13
CA MET A 40 17.93 4.53 -24.71
C MET A 40 16.73 4.99 -23.90
N SER A 41 16.26 6.20 -24.10
CA SER A 41 15.06 6.73 -23.45
C SER A 41 13.80 5.91 -23.80
N VAL A 42 13.62 5.55 -25.07
CA VAL A 42 12.49 4.71 -25.54
C VAL A 42 12.56 3.31 -24.93
N LEU A 43 13.75 2.70 -24.88
CA LEU A 43 13.94 1.39 -24.26
C LEU A 43 13.61 1.41 -22.76
N LEU A 44 14.12 2.39 -22.03
CA LEU A 44 13.86 2.56 -20.59
C LEU A 44 12.35 2.79 -20.33
N SER A 45 11.71 3.64 -21.14
CA SER A 45 10.27 3.89 -21.03
C SER A 45 9.43 2.63 -21.29
N LYS A 46 9.79 1.83 -22.31
CA LYS A 46 9.12 0.56 -22.61
C LYS A 46 9.34 -0.47 -21.49
N GLN A 47 10.55 -0.53 -20.95
CA GLN A 47 10.86 -1.44 -19.84
C GLN A 47 10.07 -1.05 -18.58
N ALA A 48 10.01 0.24 -18.25
CA ALA A 48 9.22 0.74 -17.14
C ALA A 48 7.71 0.46 -17.33
N ALA A 49 7.18 0.67 -18.55
CA ALA A 49 5.79 0.36 -18.87
C ALA A 49 5.48 -1.13 -18.72
N LYS A 50 6.36 -2.00 -19.21
CA LYS A 50 6.22 -3.45 -19.06
C LYS A 50 6.26 -3.88 -17.59
N GLN A 51 7.22 -3.38 -16.83
CA GLN A 51 7.30 -3.66 -15.39
C GLN A 51 6.05 -3.20 -14.64
N ALA A 52 5.50 -2.03 -14.99
CA ALA A 52 4.24 -1.54 -14.41
C ALA A 52 3.05 -2.45 -14.77
N GLU A 53 2.99 -2.96 -16.02
CA GLU A 53 1.96 -3.90 -16.46
C GLU A 53 2.09 -5.26 -15.77
N ASP A 54 3.29 -5.82 -15.69
CA ASP A 54 3.57 -7.09 -15.01
C ASP A 54 3.18 -6.98 -13.52
N LYS A 55 3.56 -5.89 -12.85
CA LYS A 55 3.19 -5.60 -11.46
C LYS A 55 1.67 -5.46 -11.29
N LYS A 56 0.99 -4.78 -12.22
CA LYS A 56 -0.49 -4.69 -12.22
C LYS A 56 -1.14 -6.08 -12.34
N ASN A 57 -0.64 -6.94 -13.22
CA ASN A 57 -1.18 -8.28 -13.42
C ASN A 57 -0.93 -9.17 -12.18
N GLU A 58 0.22 -9.07 -11.55
CA GLU A 58 0.54 -9.73 -10.29
C GLU A 58 -0.44 -9.32 -9.18
N ILE A 59 -0.70 -8.03 -9.04
CA ILE A 59 -1.69 -7.48 -8.11
C ILE A 59 -3.08 -8.09 -8.33
N ILE A 60 -3.54 -8.16 -9.59
CA ILE A 60 -4.85 -8.73 -9.93
C ILE A 60 -4.92 -10.21 -9.56
N MET A 61 -3.85 -10.97 -9.76
CA MET A 61 -3.79 -12.39 -9.39
C MET A 61 -3.87 -12.61 -7.88
N TYR A 62 -3.11 -11.84 -7.09
CA TYR A 62 -3.18 -11.89 -5.62
C TYR A 62 -4.57 -11.54 -5.10
N LEU A 63 -5.15 -10.47 -5.64
CA LEU A 63 -6.48 -10.03 -5.26
C LEU A 63 -7.55 -11.08 -5.56
N ALA A 64 -7.50 -11.69 -6.74
CA ALA A 64 -8.43 -12.76 -7.12
C ALA A 64 -8.33 -13.96 -6.17
N HIS A 65 -7.12 -14.31 -5.73
CA HIS A 65 -6.89 -15.36 -4.75
C HIS A 65 -7.47 -15.00 -3.38
N ASP A 66 -7.19 -13.78 -2.90
CA ASP A 66 -7.60 -13.31 -1.56
C ASP A 66 -9.11 -13.07 -1.45
N ILE A 67 -9.78 -12.76 -2.57
CA ILE A 67 -11.24 -12.72 -2.68
C ILE A 67 -11.83 -14.13 -2.73
N ARG A 68 -11.24 -15.04 -3.50
CA ARG A 68 -11.77 -16.40 -3.68
C ARG A 68 -11.82 -17.18 -2.39
N THR A 69 -10.81 -17.08 -1.54
CA THR A 69 -10.69 -17.85 -0.30
C THR A 69 -11.85 -17.60 0.67
N PRO A 70 -12.13 -16.35 1.13
CA PRO A 70 -13.28 -16.09 1.99
C PRO A 70 -14.62 -16.38 1.30
N LEU A 71 -14.75 -16.09 0.01
CA LEU A 71 -15.96 -16.37 -0.75
C LEU A 71 -16.29 -17.86 -0.79
N THR A 72 -15.30 -18.72 -1.07
CA THR A 72 -15.48 -20.19 -1.05
C THR A 72 -15.88 -20.68 0.34
N THR A 73 -15.32 -20.08 1.39
CA THR A 73 -15.67 -20.42 2.78
C THR A 73 -17.13 -20.03 3.08
N VAL A 74 -17.56 -18.82 2.70
CA VAL A 74 -18.95 -18.37 2.87
C VAL A 74 -19.91 -19.32 2.16
N ILE A 75 -19.66 -19.61 0.87
CA ILE A 75 -20.48 -20.53 0.08
C ILE A 75 -20.52 -21.92 0.74
N GLY A 76 -19.37 -22.46 1.18
CA GLY A 76 -19.29 -23.76 1.81
C GLY A 76 -20.12 -23.88 3.09
N TYR A 77 -20.05 -22.88 4.00
CA TYR A 77 -20.86 -22.91 5.22
C TYR A 77 -22.34 -22.70 4.95
N LEU A 78 -22.71 -21.85 3.99
CA LEU A 78 -24.12 -21.67 3.59
C LEU A 78 -24.66 -22.93 2.93
N SER A 79 -23.89 -23.64 2.09
CA SER A 79 -24.29 -24.93 1.51
C SER A 79 -24.51 -25.99 2.59
N LEU A 80 -23.60 -26.10 3.57
CA LEU A 80 -23.77 -27.02 4.70
C LEU A 80 -25.04 -26.73 5.51
N LEU A 81 -25.37 -25.47 5.76
CA LEU A 81 -26.59 -25.06 6.45
C LEU A 81 -27.83 -25.40 5.64
N HIS A 82 -27.78 -25.27 4.31
CA HIS A 82 -28.88 -25.58 3.42
C HIS A 82 -29.11 -27.09 3.29
N GLU A 83 -28.07 -27.89 3.19
CA GLU A 83 -28.10 -29.34 2.98
C GLU A 83 -28.42 -30.11 4.26
N THR A 84 -28.24 -29.50 5.45
CA THR A 84 -28.43 -30.16 6.74
C THR A 84 -29.43 -29.38 7.61
N PRO A 85 -30.75 -29.42 7.28
CA PRO A 85 -31.76 -28.66 8.02
C PRO A 85 -31.91 -29.08 9.49
N ASP A 86 -31.60 -30.34 9.82
CA ASP A 86 -31.70 -30.89 11.19
C ASP A 86 -30.40 -30.69 12.01
N MET A 87 -29.50 -29.83 11.58
CA MET A 87 -28.27 -29.50 12.30
C MET A 87 -28.58 -28.92 13.68
N PRO A 88 -27.80 -29.30 14.75
CA PRO A 88 -27.96 -28.71 16.07
C PRO A 88 -27.78 -27.19 16.07
N GLU A 89 -28.59 -26.46 16.84
CA GLU A 89 -28.67 -25.00 16.84
C GLU A 89 -27.32 -24.34 17.12
N LYS A 90 -26.57 -24.85 18.11
CA LYS A 90 -25.20 -24.37 18.40
C LYS A 90 -24.22 -24.48 17.20
N GLN A 91 -24.43 -25.47 16.34
CA GLN A 91 -23.63 -25.67 15.15
C GLN A 91 -24.04 -24.73 14.03
N LYS A 92 -25.37 -24.48 13.89
CA LYS A 92 -25.88 -23.46 12.98
C LYS A 92 -25.33 -22.07 13.32
N GLU A 93 -25.45 -21.68 14.61
CA GLU A 93 -24.87 -20.40 15.07
C GLU A 93 -23.39 -20.26 14.74
N LYS A 94 -22.60 -21.31 14.99
CA LYS A 94 -21.17 -21.31 14.66
C LYS A 94 -20.92 -21.12 13.18
N TYR A 95 -21.66 -21.81 12.32
CA TYR A 95 -21.49 -21.74 10.87
C TYR A 95 -21.93 -20.39 10.30
N VAL A 96 -23.05 -19.85 10.81
CA VAL A 96 -23.50 -18.49 10.47
C VAL A 96 -22.46 -17.46 10.87
N LYS A 97 -21.91 -17.56 12.08
CA LYS A 97 -20.87 -16.64 12.55
C LYS A 97 -19.63 -16.69 11.67
N VAL A 98 -19.14 -17.88 11.32
CA VAL A 98 -17.96 -18.01 10.43
C VAL A 98 -18.24 -17.43 9.05
N ALA A 99 -19.43 -17.68 8.49
CA ALA A 99 -19.83 -17.13 7.19
C ALA A 99 -19.88 -15.59 7.24
N LEU A 100 -20.44 -15.02 8.32
CA LEU A 100 -20.52 -13.58 8.53
C LEU A 100 -19.11 -12.95 8.65
N ASP A 101 -18.27 -13.49 9.51
CA ASP A 101 -16.89 -13.01 9.70
C ASP A 101 -16.09 -12.99 8.37
N LYS A 102 -16.32 -14.01 7.51
CA LYS A 102 -15.63 -14.07 6.20
C LYS A 102 -16.27 -13.14 5.18
N ALA A 103 -17.56 -12.88 5.23
CA ALA A 103 -18.24 -11.88 4.41
C ALA A 103 -17.79 -10.45 4.76
N ASP A 104 -17.70 -10.11 6.04
CA ASP A 104 -17.18 -8.83 6.52
C ASP A 104 -15.72 -8.59 6.08
N ARG A 105 -14.90 -9.66 6.11
CA ARG A 105 -13.54 -9.60 5.59
C ARG A 105 -13.49 -9.32 4.08
N LEU A 106 -14.39 -9.96 3.31
CA LEU A 106 -14.52 -9.77 1.86
C LEU A 106 -14.94 -8.34 1.54
N GLU A 107 -15.90 -7.79 2.27
CA GLU A 107 -16.32 -6.39 2.12
C GLU A 107 -15.15 -5.42 2.34
N LYS A 108 -14.35 -5.62 3.40
CA LYS A 108 -13.17 -4.82 3.68
C LYS A 108 -12.15 -4.86 2.53
N LEU A 109 -11.86 -6.07 2.00
CA LEU A 109 -10.94 -6.23 0.86
C LEU A 109 -11.44 -5.50 -0.39
N ILE A 110 -12.72 -5.57 -0.68
CA ILE A 110 -13.34 -4.88 -1.83
C ILE A 110 -13.24 -3.35 -1.63
N ASN A 111 -13.54 -2.85 -0.44
CA ASN A 111 -13.46 -1.42 -0.14
C ASN A 111 -12.02 -0.90 -0.24
N GLU A 112 -11.02 -1.65 0.24
CA GLU A 112 -9.60 -1.33 0.08
C GLU A 112 -9.19 -1.27 -1.40
N LEU A 113 -9.69 -2.19 -2.24
CA LEU A 113 -9.46 -2.17 -3.68
C LEU A 113 -10.04 -0.92 -4.36
N PHE A 114 -11.29 -0.57 -4.04
CA PHE A 114 -11.93 0.63 -4.60
C PHE A 114 -11.14 1.90 -4.25
N GLU A 115 -10.62 1.97 -3.03
CA GLU A 115 -9.81 3.11 -2.62
C GLU A 115 -8.51 3.23 -3.44
N ILE A 116 -7.80 2.12 -3.68
CA ILE A 116 -6.58 2.16 -4.51
C ILE A 116 -6.87 2.63 -5.93
N THR A 117 -7.99 2.19 -6.51
CA THR A 117 -8.37 2.63 -7.87
C THR A 117 -8.64 4.13 -7.91
N LYS A 118 -9.22 4.71 -6.84
CA LYS A 118 -9.42 6.16 -6.73
C LYS A 118 -8.10 6.93 -6.60
N TYR A 119 -7.17 6.46 -5.78
CA TYR A 119 -5.87 7.12 -5.60
C TYR A 119 -5.01 7.05 -6.88
N ASN A 120 -5.01 5.92 -7.60
CA ASN A 120 -4.29 5.78 -8.87
C ASN A 120 -4.81 6.73 -9.98
N ALA A 121 -6.07 7.12 -9.93
CA ALA A 121 -6.68 7.99 -10.95
C ALA A 121 -6.35 9.48 -10.76
N HIS A 122 -5.53 9.88 -9.78
CA HIS A 122 -5.23 11.28 -9.43
C HIS A 122 -6.49 12.13 -9.22
N THR A 123 -7.62 11.50 -8.90
CA THR A 123 -8.94 12.14 -8.78
C THR A 123 -9.30 12.50 -7.34
N VAL A 124 -8.42 12.17 -6.38
CA VAL A 124 -8.69 12.46 -4.97
C VAL A 124 -8.46 13.95 -4.70
N VAL A 125 -9.55 14.66 -4.48
CA VAL A 125 -9.51 16.05 -4.01
C VAL A 125 -9.59 16.03 -2.48
N LEU A 126 -8.58 16.61 -1.82
CA LEU A 126 -8.57 16.75 -0.36
C LEU A 126 -9.57 17.81 0.08
N LYS A 127 -10.39 17.50 1.07
CA LYS A 127 -11.23 18.46 1.79
C LYS A 127 -10.41 19.05 2.93
N ARG A 128 -9.65 20.10 2.61
CA ARG A 128 -8.71 20.70 3.57
C ARG A 128 -9.44 21.61 4.55
N GLU A 129 -9.19 21.39 5.83
CA GLU A 129 -9.59 22.25 6.93
C GLU A 129 -8.51 22.30 8.02
N ILE A 130 -8.66 23.15 9.01
CA ILE A 130 -7.73 23.18 10.15
C ILE A 130 -8.00 21.97 11.03
N VAL A 131 -7.01 21.09 11.13
CA VAL A 131 -7.07 19.85 11.89
C VAL A 131 -6.14 19.92 13.08
N ASP A 132 -6.69 19.71 14.27
CA ASP A 132 -5.92 19.47 15.48
C ASP A 132 -5.48 18.00 15.50
N LEU A 133 -4.18 17.77 15.25
CA LEU A 133 -3.62 16.42 15.19
C LEU A 133 -3.57 15.74 16.55
N HIS A 134 -3.48 16.52 17.65
CA HIS A 134 -3.50 15.96 18.99
C HIS A 134 -4.86 15.29 19.27
N CYS A 135 -5.96 16.02 19.01
CA CYS A 135 -7.31 15.48 19.16
C CYS A 135 -7.57 14.31 18.23
N LEU A 136 -7.12 14.42 16.94
CA LEU A 136 -7.34 13.39 15.96
C LEU A 136 -6.61 12.07 16.29
N ILE A 137 -5.35 12.15 16.72
CA ILE A 137 -4.57 10.95 17.10
C ILE A 137 -5.15 10.32 18.37
N ALA A 138 -5.51 11.12 19.37
CA ALA A 138 -6.14 10.62 20.59
C ALA A 138 -7.45 9.87 20.29
N GLN A 139 -8.29 10.40 19.40
CA GLN A 139 -9.52 9.74 18.96
C GLN A 139 -9.24 8.39 18.26
N VAL A 140 -8.23 8.34 17.40
CA VAL A 140 -7.83 7.08 16.71
C VAL A 140 -7.32 6.04 17.71
N ILE A 141 -6.58 6.45 18.75
CA ILE A 141 -6.12 5.54 19.81
C ILE A 141 -7.30 4.95 20.56
N ASP A 142 -8.28 5.78 20.94
CA ASP A 142 -9.49 5.32 21.65
C ASP A 142 -10.29 4.34 20.79
N GLU A 143 -10.43 4.58 19.50
CA GLU A 143 -11.13 3.70 18.57
C GLU A 143 -10.44 2.32 18.44
N ILE A 144 -9.11 2.26 18.48
CA ILE A 144 -8.34 1.03 18.31
C ILE A 144 -8.07 0.33 19.65
N TYR A 145 -8.36 0.97 20.78
CA TYR A 145 -8.11 0.42 22.12
C TYR A 145 -8.60 -1.04 22.31
N PRO A 146 -9.82 -1.44 21.85
CA PRO A 146 -10.24 -2.83 21.97
C PRO A 146 -9.32 -3.84 21.29
N THR A 147 -8.72 -3.44 20.15
CA THR A 147 -7.79 -4.29 19.39
C THR A 147 -6.44 -4.41 20.12
N LEU A 148 -5.95 -3.31 20.70
CA LEU A 148 -4.73 -3.28 21.48
C LEU A 148 -4.86 -4.14 22.74
N SER A 149 -5.94 -3.94 23.48
CA SER A 149 -6.20 -4.64 24.74
C SER A 149 -6.36 -6.16 24.59
N ALA A 150 -6.86 -6.62 23.43
CA ALA A 150 -7.00 -8.04 23.12
C ALA A 150 -5.65 -8.78 23.12
N ASN A 151 -4.54 -8.10 22.79
CA ASN A 151 -3.18 -8.63 22.83
C ASN A 151 -2.39 -8.19 24.07
N GLY A 152 -3.03 -7.44 24.98
CA GLY A 152 -2.38 -6.85 26.15
C GLY A 152 -1.42 -5.70 25.81
N ASN A 153 -1.50 -5.16 24.60
CA ASN A 153 -0.69 -4.00 24.18
C ASN A 153 -1.32 -2.70 24.69
N THR A 154 -0.48 -1.70 24.93
CA THR A 154 -0.89 -0.35 25.30
C THR A 154 -0.37 0.67 24.32
N ALA A 155 -1.08 1.78 24.12
CA ALA A 155 -0.59 2.90 23.33
C ALA A 155 -0.31 4.10 24.25
N VAL A 156 0.86 4.70 24.11
CA VAL A 156 1.27 5.90 24.82
C VAL A 156 1.51 7.01 23.82
N PHE A 157 0.80 8.13 24.02
CA PHE A 157 0.89 9.28 23.13
C PHE A 157 1.52 10.47 23.83
N THR A 158 2.57 11.02 23.26
CA THR A 158 3.25 12.25 23.68
C THR A 158 3.26 13.25 22.54
N ALA A 159 2.92 14.49 22.83
CA ALA A 159 2.76 15.50 21.80
C ALA A 159 3.20 16.88 22.29
N ASP A 160 3.73 17.69 21.39
CA ASP A 160 3.97 19.11 21.62
C ASP A 160 2.63 19.87 21.65
N ASP A 161 2.63 21.08 22.22
CA ASP A 161 1.53 22.02 22.11
C ASP A 161 1.39 22.51 20.65
N ASP A 162 0.15 22.82 20.23
CA ASP A 162 -0.18 23.37 18.92
C ASP A 162 0.29 22.50 17.72
N LEU A 163 -0.39 21.40 17.51
CA LEU A 163 -0.20 20.50 16.38
C LEU A 163 -1.26 20.70 15.28
N SER A 164 -1.62 21.93 14.97
CA SER A 164 -2.62 22.24 13.94
C SER A 164 -2.00 22.29 12.55
N ILE A 165 -2.67 21.66 11.58
CA ILE A 165 -2.32 21.69 10.15
C ILE A 165 -3.55 21.96 9.28
N ASN A 166 -3.31 22.39 8.02
CA ASN A 166 -4.35 22.48 7.01
C ASN A 166 -4.37 21.16 6.20
N GLY A 167 -5.29 20.25 6.53
CA GLY A 167 -5.36 18.91 5.96
C GLY A 167 -6.78 18.36 5.89
N ASP A 168 -6.92 17.16 5.38
CA ASP A 168 -8.18 16.41 5.34
C ASP A 168 -8.25 15.47 6.56
N PRO A 169 -9.12 15.74 7.55
CA PRO A 169 -9.15 14.99 8.80
C PRO A 169 -9.53 13.52 8.59
N GLU A 170 -10.45 13.24 7.67
CA GLU A 170 -10.88 11.86 7.37
C GLU A 170 -9.73 11.03 6.79
N LYS A 171 -8.96 11.63 5.88
CA LYS A 171 -7.81 10.98 5.27
C LYS A 171 -6.65 10.79 6.25
N LEU A 172 -6.38 11.81 7.08
CA LEU A 172 -5.35 11.73 8.12
C LEU A 172 -5.71 10.71 9.21
N ALA A 173 -6.97 10.68 9.68
CA ALA A 173 -7.45 9.67 10.61
C ALA A 173 -7.22 8.24 10.06
N ARG A 174 -7.45 8.05 8.76
CA ARG A 174 -7.19 6.78 8.09
C ARG A 174 -5.71 6.41 8.11
N VAL A 175 -4.80 7.35 7.86
CA VAL A 175 -3.35 7.13 7.95
C VAL A 175 -2.99 6.64 9.35
N PHE A 176 -3.39 7.39 10.39
CA PHE A 176 -3.06 7.04 11.78
C PHE A 176 -3.68 5.71 12.20
N SER A 177 -4.92 5.44 11.80
CA SER A 177 -5.58 4.16 12.03
C SER A 177 -4.83 2.99 11.36
N ASN A 178 -4.36 3.16 10.12
CA ASN A 178 -3.57 2.14 9.43
C ASN A 178 -2.24 1.88 10.13
N LEU A 179 -1.52 2.94 10.52
CA LEU A 179 -0.23 2.83 11.21
C LEU A 179 -0.39 2.15 12.57
N LEU A 180 -1.39 2.54 13.35
CA LEU A 180 -1.64 1.97 14.66
C LEU A 180 -2.15 0.52 14.59
N LYS A 181 -2.97 0.17 13.59
CA LYS A 181 -3.37 -1.22 13.31
C LYS A 181 -2.18 -2.09 12.92
N ASN A 182 -1.26 -1.57 12.12
CA ASN A 182 -0.03 -2.28 11.78
C ASN A 182 0.84 -2.47 13.03
N ALA A 183 1.06 -1.42 13.83
CA ALA A 183 1.78 -1.52 15.07
C ALA A 183 1.16 -2.59 16.00
N ALA A 184 -0.17 -2.60 16.16
CA ALA A 184 -0.87 -3.60 16.97
C ALA A 184 -0.74 -5.04 16.43
N ALA A 185 -0.76 -5.20 15.10
CA ALA A 185 -0.69 -6.53 14.47
C ALA A 185 0.70 -7.16 14.52
N TYR A 186 1.75 -6.33 14.48
CA TYR A 186 3.14 -6.78 14.40
C TYR A 186 3.94 -6.61 15.71
N SER A 187 3.33 -6.04 16.76
CA SER A 187 3.92 -5.97 18.08
C SER A 187 3.93 -7.33 18.78
N TYR A 188 4.95 -7.54 19.59
CA TYR A 188 4.89 -8.63 20.57
C TYR A 188 3.77 -8.39 21.58
N PRO A 189 3.12 -9.44 22.09
CA PRO A 189 2.10 -9.29 23.13
C PRO A 189 2.65 -8.57 24.38
N GLN A 190 1.78 -7.80 25.04
CA GLN A 190 2.11 -7.09 26.29
C GLN A 190 3.25 -6.05 26.15
N THR A 191 3.41 -5.46 24.96
CA THR A 191 4.35 -4.37 24.73
C THR A 191 3.64 -3.04 24.56
N GLU A 192 4.38 -1.96 24.75
CA GLU A 192 3.93 -0.61 24.52
C GLU A 192 4.14 -0.20 23.06
N ILE A 193 3.17 0.49 22.50
CA ILE A 193 3.28 1.19 21.24
C ILE A 193 3.40 2.68 21.56
N SER A 194 4.54 3.28 21.23
CA SER A 194 4.82 4.68 21.47
C SER A 194 4.42 5.52 20.24
N ILE A 195 3.67 6.58 20.49
CA ILE A 195 3.28 7.54 19.47
C ILE A 195 3.79 8.90 19.92
N SER A 196 4.56 9.57 19.08
CA SER A 196 5.05 10.90 19.38
C SER A 196 4.77 11.86 18.23
N ALA A 197 4.36 13.09 18.56
CA ALA A 197 4.12 14.15 17.60
C ALA A 197 4.88 15.41 18.02
N LYS A 198 5.77 15.90 17.16
CA LYS A 198 6.64 17.04 17.44
C LYS A 198 6.57 18.06 16.31
N ARG A 199 6.51 19.34 16.66
CA ARG A 199 6.63 20.43 15.71
C ARG A 199 8.11 20.73 15.44
N SER A 200 8.50 20.74 14.17
CA SER A 200 9.83 21.13 13.72
C SER A 200 9.69 22.19 12.64
N ASP A 201 9.95 23.45 12.98
CA ASP A 201 9.81 24.62 12.11
C ASP A 201 8.43 24.70 11.42
N ARG A 202 8.40 24.30 10.14
CA ARG A 202 7.19 24.31 9.30
C ARG A 202 6.50 22.95 9.18
N ASN A 203 7.10 21.92 9.73
CA ASN A 203 6.61 20.54 9.61
C ASN A 203 6.20 20.01 10.98
N ILE A 204 5.31 19.02 10.97
CA ILE A 204 5.00 18.21 12.14
C ILE A 204 5.48 16.79 11.83
N GLN A 205 6.34 16.27 12.69
CA GLN A 205 6.82 14.89 12.64
C GLN A 205 6.00 14.05 13.60
N ILE A 206 5.40 12.98 13.07
CA ILE A 206 4.63 12.01 13.86
C ILE A 206 5.34 10.66 13.71
N THR A 207 5.68 10.05 14.84
CA THR A 207 6.36 8.76 14.88
C THR A 207 5.49 7.74 15.59
N PHE A 208 5.32 6.56 14.98
CA PHE A 208 4.72 5.38 15.57
C PHE A 208 5.83 4.34 15.75
N GLU A 209 6.04 3.91 16.97
CA GLU A 209 7.10 2.98 17.33
C GLU A 209 6.50 1.78 18.07
N ASN A 210 6.89 0.59 17.67
CA ASN A 210 6.41 -0.65 18.29
C ASN A 210 7.54 -1.69 18.41
N HIS A 211 7.43 -2.58 19.35
CA HIS A 211 8.36 -3.67 19.58
C HIS A 211 7.84 -4.94 18.90
N GLY A 212 8.52 -5.38 17.85
CA GLY A 212 8.14 -6.54 17.07
C GLY A 212 9.34 -7.22 16.42
N LYS A 213 9.09 -8.05 15.44
CA LYS A 213 10.15 -8.69 14.66
C LYS A 213 10.86 -7.64 13.80
N THR A 214 12.20 -7.64 13.84
CA THR A 214 13.04 -6.77 13.03
C THR A 214 12.78 -7.01 11.52
N ILE A 215 12.62 -5.93 10.77
CA ILE A 215 12.46 -5.94 9.32
C ILE A 215 13.85 -5.78 8.69
N ALA A 216 14.21 -6.66 7.77
CA ALA A 216 15.48 -6.58 7.06
C ALA A 216 15.58 -5.28 6.25
N PRO A 217 16.76 -4.62 6.19
CA PRO A 217 16.92 -3.34 5.49
C PRO A 217 16.43 -3.37 4.04
N GLU A 218 16.63 -4.50 3.34
CA GLU A 218 16.23 -4.68 1.95
C GLU A 218 14.70 -4.74 1.77
N GLN A 219 13.96 -4.97 2.86
CA GLN A 219 12.50 -5.05 2.87
C GLN A 219 11.83 -3.75 3.28
N LEU A 220 12.56 -2.80 3.91
CA LEU A 220 11.99 -1.56 4.43
C LEU A 220 11.36 -0.68 3.34
N ASP A 221 11.98 -0.58 2.17
CA ASP A 221 11.41 0.16 1.04
C ASP A 221 10.17 -0.54 0.47
N SER A 222 10.17 -1.87 0.49
CA SER A 222 9.10 -2.66 -0.08
C SER A 222 7.82 -2.70 0.76
N ILE A 223 7.85 -2.34 2.05
CA ILE A 223 6.63 -2.35 2.90
C ILE A 223 5.58 -1.33 2.47
N PHE A 224 5.97 -0.27 1.76
CA PHE A 224 5.08 0.73 1.19
C PHE A 224 4.55 0.32 -0.19
N GLU A 225 5.09 -0.74 -0.79
CA GLU A 225 4.56 -1.25 -2.05
C GLU A 225 3.17 -1.86 -1.87
N LYS A 226 2.32 -1.68 -2.89
CA LYS A 226 0.95 -2.23 -2.89
C LYS A 226 0.99 -3.74 -2.81
N PHE A 227 0.19 -4.32 -1.91
CA PHE A 227 0.11 -5.77 -1.64
C PHE A 227 1.39 -6.40 -1.10
N SER A 228 2.34 -5.56 -0.67
CA SER A 228 3.54 -6.06 0.01
C SER A 228 3.16 -6.64 1.37
N ARG A 229 3.56 -7.88 1.60
CA ARG A 229 3.46 -8.57 2.90
C ARG A 229 4.74 -9.38 3.09
N LEU A 230 5.34 -9.25 4.24
CA LEU A 230 6.46 -10.11 4.63
C LEU A 230 5.97 -11.58 4.65
N ASP A 231 6.78 -12.52 4.15
CA ASP A 231 6.35 -13.91 3.86
C ASP A 231 5.67 -14.62 5.04
N GLU A 232 6.09 -14.37 6.27
CA GLU A 232 5.48 -14.93 7.47
C GLU A 232 4.07 -14.36 7.77
N ALA A 233 3.82 -13.11 7.39
CA ALA A 233 2.51 -12.48 7.55
C ALA A 233 1.46 -13.02 6.56
N ARG A 234 1.89 -13.72 5.50
CA ARG A 234 1.00 -14.39 4.54
C ARG A 234 0.26 -15.57 5.16
N LEU A 235 0.83 -16.21 6.18
CA LEU A 235 0.26 -17.37 6.85
C LEU A 235 -0.67 -17.01 8.00
N SER A 236 -0.69 -15.75 8.46
CA SER A 236 -1.54 -15.32 9.56
C SER A 236 -2.88 -14.76 9.06
N ASP A 237 -3.97 -15.19 9.68
CA ASP A 237 -5.36 -14.72 9.42
C ASP A 237 -5.56 -13.24 9.87
N THR A 238 -4.58 -12.66 10.58
CA THR A 238 -4.64 -11.33 11.20
C THR A 238 -4.20 -10.18 10.32
N GLY A 239 -3.58 -10.44 9.16
CA GLY A 239 -3.07 -9.40 8.27
C GLY A 239 -4.10 -8.89 7.26
N GLY A 240 -4.15 -7.57 7.04
CA GLY A 240 -4.89 -6.93 5.95
C GLY A 240 -4.33 -7.27 4.55
N ALA A 241 -4.91 -6.71 3.49
CA ALA A 241 -4.52 -6.96 2.08
C ALA A 241 -3.11 -6.44 1.70
N GLY A 242 -2.32 -5.88 2.62
CA GLY A 242 -1.03 -5.25 2.30
C GLY A 242 -1.18 -3.89 1.59
N LEU A 243 -2.29 -3.22 1.82
CA LEU A 243 -2.65 -1.96 1.15
C LEU A 243 -2.60 -0.74 2.09
N GLY A 244 -2.62 -0.97 3.40
CA GLY A 244 -2.71 0.09 4.40
C GLY A 244 -1.55 1.08 4.31
N LEU A 245 -0.31 0.61 4.24
CA LEU A 245 0.87 1.48 4.18
C LEU A 245 0.97 2.22 2.85
N SER A 246 0.70 1.58 1.73
CA SER A 246 0.72 2.24 0.41
C SER A 246 -0.36 3.33 0.28
N ILE A 247 -1.55 3.11 0.85
CA ILE A 247 -2.60 4.13 0.92
C ILE A 247 -2.17 5.27 1.85
N SER A 248 -1.52 4.95 2.97
CA SER A 248 -1.02 5.96 3.91
C SER A 248 0.05 6.84 3.25
N GLU A 249 0.97 6.26 2.50
CA GLU A 249 1.99 6.98 1.74
C GLU A 249 1.36 7.94 0.73
N GLU A 250 0.40 7.47 -0.06
CA GLU A 250 -0.31 8.30 -1.05
C GLU A 250 -1.06 9.48 -0.39
N ILE A 251 -1.76 9.23 0.72
CA ILE A 251 -2.46 10.28 1.47
C ILE A 251 -1.46 11.32 2.00
N ILE A 252 -0.33 10.89 2.57
CA ILE A 252 0.70 11.81 3.08
C ILE A 252 1.32 12.62 1.94
N HIS A 253 1.60 12.02 0.79
CA HIS A 253 2.09 12.72 -0.41
C HIS A 253 1.09 13.77 -0.90
N LEU A 254 -0.22 13.46 -0.93
CA LEU A 254 -1.27 14.43 -1.28
C LEU A 254 -1.32 15.63 -0.31
N HIS A 255 -0.91 15.43 0.96
CA HIS A 255 -0.76 16.50 1.95
C HIS A 255 0.58 17.25 1.83
N GLY A 256 1.49 16.83 0.93
CA GLY A 256 2.81 17.42 0.73
C GLY A 256 3.85 16.94 1.75
N GLY A 257 3.59 15.85 2.44
CA GLY A 257 4.48 15.20 3.40
C GLY A 257 5.22 14.00 2.83
N THR A 258 6.01 13.35 3.68
CA THR A 258 6.72 12.10 3.41
C THR A 258 6.51 11.11 4.54
N ILE A 259 6.54 9.82 4.24
CA ILE A 259 6.49 8.75 5.23
C ILE A 259 7.71 7.84 5.03
N THR A 260 8.32 7.40 6.11
CA THR A 260 9.48 6.51 6.10
C THR A 260 9.35 5.48 7.21
N ALA A 261 10.07 4.38 7.10
CA ALA A 261 10.15 3.36 8.13
C ALA A 261 11.61 3.01 8.45
N SER A 262 11.85 2.63 9.68
CA SER A 262 13.12 2.09 10.15
C SER A 262 12.87 0.89 11.06
N SER A 263 13.84 -0.01 11.17
CA SER A 263 13.78 -1.16 12.08
C SER A 263 15.18 -1.44 12.61
N GLU A 264 15.29 -1.67 13.92
CA GLU A 264 16.54 -1.94 14.62
C GLU A 264 16.53 -3.37 15.20
#